data_5c25dbe8c19c9cf1d8a100d03d9130dc
#
_entry.id   5c25dbe8c19c9cf1d8a100d03d9130dc
#
_cell.length_a   1.000
_cell.length_b   1.000
_cell.length_c   1.000
_cell.angle_alpha   90.00
_cell.angle_beta   90.00
_cell.angle_gamma   90.00
#
_symmetry.space_group_name_H-M   'P 1'
#
loop_
_entity.id
_entity.type
_entity.pdbx_description
1 polymer ?
#
loop_
_entity_poly.entity_id
_entity_poly.type
_entity_poly.pdbx_seq_one_letter_code
_entity_poly.pdbx_strand_id
1 'polypeptide(L)'
;MDLTGKEVLEVSCGAGGGASYIARNLGPASYTGLDLNPASIDLCRAKHRLPGLQFVQGDAQNLPFPDESFDAVVNVEASHQYPDFRGFLAEVARVLRPGGHFLYTDSRRNPVVAEWEAALADAPLRTISQRDIGAQAKRGLDANTARSQEAIGRRAPVLLAGLTRCAVRVLDWDLRRGGGFSYRIYLFAKD
;
A
#
# COMPACT_ATOMS: atom_id res chain seq x y z
N MET A 1 13.73 -7.03 5.46
CA MET A 1 14.59 -5.86 5.15
C MET A 1 14.57 -4.93 6.36
N ASP A 2 15.71 -4.37 6.74
CA ASP A 2 15.81 -3.34 7.78
C ASP A 2 15.70 -1.94 7.13
N LEU A 3 14.86 -1.07 7.67
CA LEU A 3 14.66 0.32 7.21
C LEU A 3 15.46 1.35 8.01
N THR A 4 16.19 0.93 9.03
CA THR A 4 17.00 1.81 9.87
C THR A 4 18.00 2.63 9.03
N GLY A 5 17.96 3.95 9.18
CA GLY A 5 18.84 4.87 8.45
C GLY A 5 18.57 5.02 6.95
N LYS A 6 17.47 4.47 6.42
CA LYS A 6 17.10 4.50 5.01
C LYS A 6 16.22 5.70 4.67
N GLU A 7 16.34 6.20 3.45
CA GLU A 7 15.39 7.15 2.84
C GLU A 7 14.27 6.37 2.16
N VAL A 8 13.05 6.49 2.70
CA VAL A 8 11.91 5.66 2.31
C VAL A 8 10.80 6.49 1.68
N LEU A 9 10.26 6.02 0.56
CA LEU A 9 9.05 6.55 -0.08
C LEU A 9 7.89 5.54 0.09
N GLU A 10 6.75 5.99 0.60
CA GLU A 10 5.49 5.25 0.52
C GLU A 10 4.60 5.87 -0.55
N VAL A 11 4.24 5.10 -1.57
CA VAL A 11 3.37 5.54 -2.66
C VAL A 11 1.93 5.15 -2.34
N SER A 12 1.02 6.13 -2.42
CA SER A 12 -0.38 6.04 -2.00
C SER A 12 -0.52 5.75 -0.49
N CYS A 13 -0.01 6.68 0.32
CA CYS A 13 0.03 6.55 1.79
C CYS A 13 -1.34 6.72 2.48
N GLY A 14 -2.39 7.10 1.73
CA GLY A 14 -3.74 7.29 2.25
C GLY A 14 -3.79 8.28 3.43
N ALA A 15 -4.29 7.85 4.57
CA ALA A 15 -4.37 8.67 5.79
C ALA A 15 -3.07 8.71 6.62
N GLY A 16 -1.95 8.17 6.11
CA GLY A 16 -0.63 8.23 6.71
C GLY A 16 -0.41 7.34 7.93
N GLY A 17 -1.32 6.42 8.21
CA GLY A 17 -1.20 5.53 9.38
C GLY A 17 0.01 4.60 9.32
N GLY A 18 0.27 4.01 8.16
CA GLY A 18 1.44 3.18 7.85
C GLY A 18 2.73 3.98 7.96
N ALA A 19 2.78 5.14 7.30
CA ALA A 19 3.90 6.07 7.34
C ALA A 19 4.28 6.45 8.78
N SER A 20 3.28 6.85 9.57
CA SER A 20 3.50 7.22 10.98
C SER A 20 4.00 6.06 11.83
N TYR A 21 3.50 4.85 11.59
CA TYR A 21 3.95 3.65 12.30
C TYR A 21 5.40 3.31 11.97
N ILE A 22 5.76 3.31 10.70
CA ILE A 22 7.12 2.99 10.24
C ILE A 22 8.11 4.04 10.72
N ALA A 23 7.78 5.33 10.57
CA ALA A 23 8.64 6.42 11.02
C ALA A 23 8.94 6.35 12.54
N ARG A 24 7.97 5.91 13.36
CA ARG A 24 8.16 5.80 14.83
C ARG A 24 8.92 4.57 15.27
N ASN A 25 8.77 3.45 14.55
CA ASN A 25 9.16 2.15 15.12
C ASN A 25 10.32 1.48 14.36
N LEU A 26 10.59 1.89 13.11
CA LEU A 26 11.59 1.24 12.27
C LEU A 26 12.80 2.12 11.93
N GLY A 27 12.88 3.32 12.48
CA GLY A 27 14.06 4.20 12.46
C GLY A 27 14.59 4.59 11.07
N PRO A 28 13.76 4.89 10.05
CA PRO A 28 14.26 5.41 8.79
C PRO A 28 14.94 6.77 9.00
N ALA A 29 15.92 7.13 8.17
CA ALA A 29 16.52 8.46 8.18
C ALA A 29 15.50 9.52 7.73
N SER A 30 14.70 9.20 6.72
CA SER A 30 13.55 9.97 6.29
C SER A 30 12.44 9.06 5.75
N TYR A 31 11.19 9.50 5.89
CA TYR A 31 10.03 8.82 5.35
C TYR A 31 9.12 9.82 4.63
N THR A 32 8.91 9.61 3.34
CA THR A 32 8.04 10.44 2.51
C THR A 32 6.80 9.64 2.13
N GLY A 33 5.63 10.09 2.58
CA GLY A 33 4.34 9.56 2.10
C GLY A 33 3.84 10.37 0.92
N LEU A 34 3.52 9.72 -0.20
CA LEU A 34 2.91 10.34 -1.37
C LEU A 34 1.49 9.84 -1.56
N ASP A 35 0.57 10.72 -1.90
CA ASP A 35 -0.80 10.37 -2.29
C ASP A 35 -1.32 11.33 -3.35
N LEU A 36 -2.16 10.83 -4.26
CA LEU A 36 -2.78 11.63 -5.31
C LEU A 36 -3.81 12.62 -4.74
N ASN A 37 -4.50 12.23 -3.67
CA ASN A 37 -5.59 13.00 -3.08
C ASN A 37 -5.07 14.11 -2.15
N PRO A 38 -5.26 15.39 -2.49
CA PRO A 38 -4.80 16.51 -1.65
C PRO A 38 -5.43 16.51 -0.25
N ALA A 39 -6.68 16.08 -0.12
CA ALA A 39 -7.35 16.01 1.19
C ALA A 39 -6.72 14.93 2.10
N SER A 40 -6.24 13.82 1.54
CA SER A 40 -5.45 12.82 2.26
C SER A 40 -4.15 13.41 2.77
N ILE A 41 -3.44 14.16 1.94
CA ILE A 41 -2.17 14.81 2.30
C ILE A 41 -2.37 15.87 3.40
N ASP A 42 -3.40 16.69 3.30
CA ASP A 42 -3.74 17.69 4.34
C ASP A 42 -4.05 17.01 5.68
N LEU A 43 -4.81 15.91 5.65
CA LEU A 43 -5.10 15.09 6.81
C LEU A 43 -3.82 14.49 7.42
N CYS A 44 -2.92 13.97 6.59
CA CYS A 44 -1.64 13.42 7.03
C CYS A 44 -0.79 14.46 7.74
N ARG A 45 -0.62 15.65 7.14
CA ARG A 45 0.14 16.77 7.70
C ARG A 45 -0.43 17.29 9.01
N ALA A 46 -1.77 17.27 9.14
CA ALA A 46 -2.44 17.66 10.37
C ALA A 46 -2.23 16.67 11.52
N LYS A 47 -2.27 15.35 11.21
CA LYS A 47 -2.26 14.27 12.22
C LYS A 47 -0.88 13.74 12.59
N HIS A 48 0.05 13.72 11.63
CA HIS A 48 1.32 13.00 11.78
C HIS A 48 2.51 13.97 11.70
N ARG A 49 2.90 14.50 12.84
CA ARG A 49 4.03 15.45 12.97
C ARG A 49 5.18 14.75 13.69
N LEU A 50 6.06 14.12 12.90
CA LEU A 50 7.25 13.41 13.39
C LEU A 50 8.50 13.94 12.68
N PRO A 51 9.64 14.04 13.36
CA PRO A 51 10.91 14.34 12.71
C PRO A 51 11.18 13.32 11.58
N GLY A 52 11.62 13.80 10.42
CA GLY A 52 11.93 12.96 9.26
C GLY A 52 10.72 12.43 8.49
N LEU A 53 9.48 12.67 8.95
CA LEU A 53 8.26 12.28 8.23
C LEU A 53 7.67 13.47 7.46
N GLN A 54 7.47 13.31 6.16
CA GLN A 54 6.84 14.32 5.30
C GLN A 54 5.79 13.71 4.40
N PHE A 55 4.87 14.56 3.87
CA PHE A 55 3.82 14.14 2.97
C PHE A 55 3.75 15.05 1.76
N VAL A 56 3.68 14.45 0.56
CA VAL A 56 3.73 15.12 -0.73
C VAL A 56 2.53 14.68 -1.57
N GLN A 57 1.85 15.62 -2.20
CA GLN A 57 0.86 15.29 -3.22
C GLN A 57 1.56 14.92 -4.52
N GLY A 58 1.16 13.82 -5.15
CA GLY A 58 1.72 13.38 -6.43
C GLY A 58 1.02 12.16 -7.00
N ASP A 59 1.29 11.91 -8.30
CA ASP A 59 0.82 10.74 -9.01
C ASP A 59 1.84 9.61 -8.92
N ALA A 60 1.36 8.41 -8.59
CA ALA A 60 2.18 7.19 -8.56
C ALA A 60 2.82 6.87 -9.93
N GLN A 61 2.18 7.27 -11.01
CA GLN A 61 2.60 7.01 -12.39
C GLN A 61 3.54 8.09 -12.96
N ASN A 62 3.79 9.15 -12.17
CA ASN A 62 4.72 10.24 -12.49
C ASN A 62 5.23 10.84 -11.17
N LEU A 63 6.15 10.13 -10.51
CA LEU A 63 6.65 10.47 -9.19
C LEU A 63 7.45 11.78 -9.23
N PRO A 64 7.12 12.80 -8.41
CA PRO A 64 7.77 14.12 -8.42
C PRO A 64 9.11 14.12 -7.68
N PHE A 65 9.92 13.10 -7.90
CA PHE A 65 11.23 12.92 -7.29
C PHE A 65 12.29 12.64 -8.34
N PRO A 66 13.55 13.06 -8.13
CA PRO A 66 14.67 12.73 -8.99
C PRO A 66 14.91 11.21 -9.06
N ASP A 67 15.64 10.78 -10.07
CA ASP A 67 16.17 9.43 -10.16
C ASP A 67 17.02 9.10 -8.91
N GLU A 68 17.00 7.86 -8.49
CA GLU A 68 17.88 7.35 -7.43
C GLU A 68 17.82 8.13 -6.11
N SER A 69 16.59 8.56 -5.73
CA SER A 69 16.34 9.37 -4.53
C SER A 69 16.12 8.56 -3.27
N PHE A 70 15.72 7.28 -3.40
CA PHE A 70 15.28 6.48 -2.26
C PHE A 70 16.01 5.14 -2.16
N ASP A 71 16.24 4.69 -0.92
CA ASP A 71 16.77 3.36 -0.62
C ASP A 71 15.67 2.30 -0.62
N ALA A 72 14.43 2.71 -0.32
CA ALA A 72 13.28 1.81 -0.33
C ALA A 72 12.02 2.54 -0.82
N VAL A 73 11.20 1.82 -1.56
CA VAL A 73 9.82 2.21 -1.90
C VAL A 73 8.86 1.20 -1.29
N VAL A 74 7.77 1.70 -0.73
CA VAL A 74 6.69 0.91 -0.13
C VAL A 74 5.40 1.20 -0.88
N ASN A 75 4.63 0.17 -1.24
CA ASN A 75 3.27 0.33 -1.76
C ASN A 75 2.38 -0.78 -1.20
N VAL A 76 1.28 -0.39 -0.56
CA VAL A 76 0.38 -1.28 0.17
C VAL A 76 -1.07 -1.05 -0.26
N GLU A 77 -1.71 -2.06 -0.86
CA GLU A 77 -3.15 -2.05 -1.16
C GLU A 77 -3.61 -0.83 -1.98
N ALA A 78 -2.86 -0.44 -3.00
CA ALA A 78 -3.17 0.75 -3.77
C ALA A 78 -3.08 0.55 -5.28
N SER A 79 -2.12 -0.22 -5.76
CA SER A 79 -1.79 -0.30 -7.19
C SER A 79 -2.87 -0.97 -8.05
N HIS A 80 -3.84 -1.66 -7.45
CA HIS A 80 -5.01 -2.17 -8.15
C HIS A 80 -5.93 -1.07 -8.72
N GLN A 81 -5.70 0.19 -8.30
CA GLN A 81 -6.42 1.37 -8.77
C GLN A 81 -5.65 2.17 -9.84
N TYR A 82 -4.40 1.80 -10.14
CA TYR A 82 -3.58 2.56 -11.08
C TYR A 82 -3.93 2.20 -12.53
N PRO A 83 -4.30 3.18 -13.38
CA PRO A 83 -4.57 2.95 -14.79
C PRO A 83 -3.38 2.40 -15.56
N ASP A 84 -2.16 2.89 -15.27
CA ASP A 84 -0.91 2.41 -15.84
C ASP A 84 -0.01 1.78 -14.77
N PHE A 85 -0.26 0.50 -14.48
CA PHE A 85 0.54 -0.24 -13.51
C PHE A 85 1.99 -0.46 -13.96
N ARG A 86 2.24 -0.61 -15.27
CA ARG A 86 3.61 -0.75 -15.80
C ARG A 86 4.39 0.56 -15.69
N GLY A 87 3.77 1.69 -15.97
CA GLY A 87 4.35 3.01 -15.75
C GLY A 87 4.70 3.24 -14.28
N PHE A 88 3.84 2.85 -13.36
CA PHE A 88 4.15 2.88 -11.92
C PHE A 88 5.38 2.05 -11.56
N LEU A 89 5.52 0.83 -12.07
CA LEU A 89 6.69 -0.02 -11.81
C LEU A 89 7.99 0.58 -12.37
N ALA A 90 7.92 1.23 -13.54
CA ALA A 90 9.04 1.95 -14.12
C ALA A 90 9.46 3.15 -13.24
N GLU A 91 8.51 3.92 -12.73
CA GLU A 91 8.75 5.04 -11.82
C GLU A 91 9.36 4.57 -10.49
N VAL A 92 8.87 3.46 -9.92
CA VAL A 92 9.48 2.84 -8.74
C VAL A 92 10.95 2.50 -8.99
N ALA A 93 11.24 1.85 -10.11
CA ALA A 93 12.62 1.51 -10.48
C ALA A 93 13.47 2.76 -10.71
N ARG A 94 12.91 3.83 -11.31
CA ARG A 94 13.62 5.08 -11.56
C ARG A 94 14.05 5.77 -10.27
N VAL A 95 13.14 5.89 -9.31
CA VAL A 95 13.41 6.61 -8.06
C VAL A 95 14.21 5.81 -7.04
N LEU A 96 14.30 4.50 -7.19
CA LEU A 96 15.16 3.66 -6.35
C LEU A 96 16.64 3.84 -6.73
N ARG A 97 17.50 3.90 -5.74
CA ARG A 97 18.95 3.78 -5.90
C ARG A 97 19.33 2.38 -6.35
N PRO A 98 20.47 2.19 -7.03
CA PRO A 98 21.07 0.85 -7.21
C PRO A 98 21.20 0.13 -5.85
N GLY A 99 20.78 -1.13 -5.77
CA GLY A 99 20.70 -1.88 -4.51
C GLY A 99 19.50 -1.52 -3.62
N GLY A 100 18.66 -0.56 -4.03
CA GLY A 100 17.43 -0.20 -3.35
C GLY A 100 16.35 -1.28 -3.47
N HIS A 101 15.33 -1.21 -2.62
CA HIS A 101 14.32 -2.25 -2.51
C HIS A 101 12.89 -1.72 -2.67
N PHE A 102 12.04 -2.51 -3.32
CA PHE A 102 10.61 -2.27 -3.40
C PHE A 102 9.84 -3.30 -2.57
N LEU A 103 9.17 -2.82 -1.52
CA LEU A 103 8.29 -3.60 -0.65
C LEU A 103 6.87 -3.41 -1.15
N TYR A 104 6.30 -4.47 -1.68
CA TYR A 104 5.03 -4.39 -2.37
C TYR A 104 4.04 -5.43 -1.86
N THR A 105 2.83 -5.00 -1.56
CA THR A 105 1.73 -5.90 -1.26
C THR A 105 0.43 -5.38 -1.86
N ASP A 106 -0.26 -6.23 -2.57
CA ASP A 106 -1.55 -5.90 -3.17
C ASP A 106 -2.35 -7.17 -3.48
N SER A 107 -3.57 -6.96 -3.92
CA SER A 107 -4.51 -8.00 -4.27
C SER A 107 -5.08 -7.80 -5.66
N ARG A 108 -5.39 -8.91 -6.34
CA ARG A 108 -6.06 -8.91 -7.64
C ARG A 108 -7.13 -10.00 -7.67
N ARG A 109 -8.21 -9.72 -8.41
CA ARG A 109 -9.24 -10.72 -8.74
C ARG A 109 -8.86 -11.50 -9.99
N ASN A 110 -9.22 -12.78 -10.06
CA ASN A 110 -9.26 -13.47 -11.35
C ASN A 110 -10.27 -12.76 -12.27
N PRO A 111 -10.00 -12.53 -13.57
CA PRO A 111 -8.90 -13.14 -14.35
C PRO A 111 -7.62 -12.29 -14.45
N VAL A 112 -7.54 -11.09 -13.82
CA VAL A 112 -6.42 -10.16 -14.03
C VAL A 112 -5.12 -10.52 -13.30
N VAL A 113 -5.09 -11.62 -12.54
CA VAL A 113 -3.89 -12.06 -11.80
C VAL A 113 -2.73 -12.37 -12.73
N ALA A 114 -2.98 -13.06 -13.84
CA ALA A 114 -1.93 -13.42 -14.80
C ALA A 114 -1.28 -12.19 -15.46
N GLU A 115 -2.08 -11.19 -15.82
CA GLU A 115 -1.58 -9.93 -16.37
C GLU A 115 -0.77 -9.14 -15.34
N TRP A 116 -1.24 -9.09 -14.10
CA TRP A 116 -0.53 -8.48 -12.99
C TRP A 116 0.84 -9.14 -12.72
N GLU A 117 0.88 -10.48 -12.69
CA GLU A 117 2.12 -11.24 -12.52
C GLU A 117 3.10 -11.05 -13.70
N ALA A 118 2.58 -11.01 -14.93
CA ALA A 118 3.39 -10.72 -16.10
C ALA A 118 3.99 -9.31 -16.02
N ALA A 119 3.21 -8.29 -15.61
CA ALA A 119 3.72 -6.94 -15.43
C ALA A 119 4.81 -6.83 -14.35
N LEU A 120 4.67 -7.58 -13.24
CA LEU A 120 5.69 -7.66 -12.20
C LEU A 120 6.97 -8.36 -12.67
N ALA A 121 6.83 -9.42 -13.48
CA ALA A 121 7.96 -10.15 -14.04
C ALA A 121 8.75 -9.34 -15.08
N ASP A 122 8.05 -8.48 -15.83
CA ASP A 122 8.64 -7.58 -16.85
C ASP A 122 9.23 -6.30 -16.26
N ALA A 123 8.99 -6.03 -14.98
CA ALA A 123 9.48 -4.80 -14.32
C ALA A 123 11.02 -4.78 -14.28
N PRO A 124 11.65 -3.59 -14.38
CA PRO A 124 13.12 -3.46 -14.27
C PRO A 124 13.58 -3.58 -12.79
N LEU A 125 13.11 -4.63 -12.12
CA LEU A 125 13.32 -4.95 -10.72
C LEU A 125 13.47 -6.46 -10.57
N ARG A 126 14.47 -6.91 -9.84
CA ARG A 126 14.70 -8.35 -9.58
C ARG A 126 13.90 -8.80 -8.35
N THR A 127 13.08 -9.83 -8.52
CA THR A 127 12.34 -10.45 -7.40
C THR A 127 13.28 -11.15 -6.44
N ILE A 128 13.28 -10.74 -5.17
CA ILE A 128 14.00 -11.41 -4.07
C ILE A 128 13.12 -12.46 -3.41
N SER A 129 11.87 -12.11 -3.11
CA SER A 129 10.92 -13.02 -2.49
C SER A 129 9.49 -12.70 -2.88
N GLN A 130 8.67 -13.74 -2.91
CA GLN A 130 7.24 -13.67 -3.16
C GLN A 130 6.52 -14.63 -2.22
N ARG A 131 5.39 -14.21 -1.68
CA ARG A 131 4.56 -15.05 -0.81
C ARG A 131 3.08 -14.73 -1.00
N ASP A 132 2.27 -15.79 -1.15
CA ASP A 132 0.83 -15.66 -1.03
C ASP A 132 0.45 -15.48 0.44
N ILE A 133 -0.33 -14.46 0.73
CA ILE A 133 -0.81 -14.11 2.08
C ILE A 133 -2.34 -14.07 2.14
N GLY A 134 -3.04 -14.61 1.15
CA GLY A 134 -4.51 -14.61 1.09
C GLY A 134 -5.18 -15.20 2.32
N ALA A 135 -4.66 -16.33 2.82
CA ALA A 135 -5.18 -16.94 4.03
C ALA A 135 -4.96 -16.09 5.29
N GLN A 136 -3.81 -15.39 5.38
CA GLN A 136 -3.49 -14.47 6.49
C GLN A 136 -4.35 -13.21 6.41
N ALA A 137 -4.51 -12.63 5.22
CA ALA A 137 -5.35 -11.46 4.97
C ALA A 137 -6.82 -11.77 5.34
N LYS A 138 -7.33 -12.94 4.95
CA LYS A 138 -8.68 -13.39 5.33
C LYS A 138 -8.86 -13.47 6.85
N ARG A 139 -7.92 -14.10 7.57
CA ARG A 139 -7.97 -14.15 9.04
C ARG A 139 -7.94 -12.76 9.67
N GLY A 140 -7.11 -11.86 9.14
CA GLY A 140 -7.05 -10.47 9.59
C GLY A 140 -8.37 -9.72 9.35
N LEU A 141 -8.99 -9.93 8.20
CA LEU A 141 -10.29 -9.34 7.88
C LEU A 141 -11.39 -9.86 8.82
N ASP A 142 -11.46 -11.17 9.04
CA ASP A 142 -12.43 -11.80 9.96
C ASP A 142 -12.30 -11.22 11.39
N ALA A 143 -11.07 -11.10 11.89
CA ALA A 143 -10.80 -10.51 13.21
C ALA A 143 -11.13 -9.01 13.28
N ASN A 144 -10.86 -8.24 12.24
CA ASN A 144 -11.16 -6.82 12.19
C ASN A 144 -12.64 -6.52 11.94
N THR A 145 -13.36 -7.38 11.23
CA THR A 145 -14.79 -7.21 10.98
C THR A 145 -15.56 -7.16 12.29
N ALA A 146 -15.26 -8.04 13.26
CA ALA A 146 -15.88 -8.03 14.57
C ALA A 146 -15.62 -6.72 15.33
N ARG A 147 -14.38 -6.24 15.35
CA ARG A 147 -13.98 -4.97 15.98
C ARG A 147 -14.61 -3.76 15.30
N SER A 148 -14.65 -3.75 13.96
CA SER A 148 -15.23 -2.66 13.18
C SER A 148 -16.75 -2.58 13.38
N GLN A 149 -17.45 -3.71 13.45
CA GLN A 149 -18.87 -3.75 13.73
C GLN A 149 -19.20 -3.22 15.15
N GLU A 150 -18.39 -3.55 16.13
CA GLU A 150 -18.51 -3.03 17.49
C GLU A 150 -18.25 -1.51 17.56
N ALA A 151 -17.22 -1.02 16.87
CA ALA A 151 -16.88 0.40 16.83
C ALA A 151 -17.94 1.25 16.09
N ILE A 152 -18.49 0.72 14.99
CA ILE A 152 -19.58 1.34 14.21
C ILE A 152 -20.87 1.37 15.02
N GLY A 153 -21.18 0.30 15.75
CA GLY A 153 -22.35 0.21 16.63
C GLY A 153 -22.34 1.25 17.77
N ARG A 154 -21.17 1.71 18.19
CA ARG A 154 -21.01 2.72 19.28
C ARG A 154 -21.01 4.18 18.81
N ARG A 155 -20.74 4.47 17.53
CA ARG A 155 -20.45 5.85 17.07
C ARG A 155 -21.22 6.34 15.84
N ALA A 156 -21.92 5.48 15.11
CA ALA A 156 -22.60 5.87 13.88
C ALA A 156 -24.13 6.03 14.07
N PRO A 157 -24.76 7.04 13.46
CA PRO A 157 -26.23 7.09 13.33
C PRO A 157 -26.73 5.81 12.65
N VAL A 158 -27.89 5.32 13.05
CA VAL A 158 -28.46 4.03 12.62
C VAL A 158 -28.48 3.81 11.10
N LEU A 159 -28.71 4.89 10.32
CA LEU A 159 -28.70 4.83 8.85
C LEU A 159 -27.30 4.59 8.26
N LEU A 160 -26.26 5.23 8.77
CA LEU A 160 -24.88 5.02 8.31
C LEU A 160 -24.33 3.64 8.72
N ALA A 161 -24.73 3.15 9.90
CA ALA A 161 -24.34 1.81 10.36
C ALA A 161 -24.93 0.70 9.46
N GLY A 162 -26.07 0.91 8.84
CA GLY A 162 -26.68 -0.01 7.87
C GLY A 162 -25.89 -0.10 6.56
N LEU A 163 -25.48 1.04 6.00
CA LEU A 163 -24.72 1.11 4.75
C LEU A 163 -23.30 0.52 4.90
N THR A 164 -22.63 0.84 5.99
CA THR A 164 -21.28 0.28 6.26
C THR A 164 -21.32 -1.23 6.55
N ARG A 165 -22.34 -1.73 7.24
CA ARG A 165 -22.55 -3.18 7.41
C ARG A 165 -22.84 -3.88 6.08
N CYS A 166 -23.58 -3.25 5.17
CA CYS A 166 -23.86 -3.80 3.85
C CYS A 166 -22.58 -3.86 3.00
N ALA A 167 -21.77 -2.80 2.98
CA ALA A 167 -20.50 -2.76 2.26
C ALA A 167 -19.50 -3.82 2.78
N VAL A 168 -19.36 -3.97 4.10
CA VAL A 168 -18.50 -4.99 4.71
C VAL A 168 -19.02 -6.40 4.39
N ARG A 169 -20.35 -6.61 4.37
CA ARG A 169 -20.96 -7.91 3.99
C ARG A 169 -20.77 -8.25 2.52
N VAL A 170 -20.85 -7.28 1.62
CA VAL A 170 -20.61 -7.49 0.18
C VAL A 170 -19.15 -7.87 -0.06
N LEU A 171 -18.22 -7.20 0.59
CA LEU A 171 -16.79 -7.53 0.53
C LEU A 171 -16.50 -8.92 1.10
N ASP A 172 -17.08 -9.26 2.26
CA ASP A 172 -16.96 -10.57 2.91
C ASP A 172 -17.61 -11.69 2.06
N TRP A 173 -18.76 -11.43 1.44
CA TRP A 173 -19.46 -12.38 0.57
C TRP A 173 -18.66 -12.71 -0.68
N ASP A 174 -18.01 -11.71 -1.30
CA ASP A 174 -17.19 -11.87 -2.49
C ASP A 174 -15.90 -12.67 -2.18
N LEU A 175 -15.28 -12.40 -1.04
CA LEU A 175 -14.12 -13.12 -0.53
C LEU A 175 -14.44 -14.58 -0.12
N ARG A 176 -15.65 -14.85 0.41
CA ARG A 176 -16.06 -16.21 0.83
C ARG A 176 -16.48 -17.12 -0.31
N ARG A 177 -16.93 -16.56 -1.43
CA ARG A 177 -17.38 -17.36 -2.59
C ARG A 177 -16.27 -17.94 -3.46
N GLY A 178 -15.01 -17.77 -3.06
CA GLY A 178 -13.88 -18.38 -3.78
C GLY A 178 -13.69 -17.84 -5.20
N GLY A 179 -14.13 -16.62 -5.46
CA GLY A 179 -13.96 -15.93 -6.74
C GLY A 179 -12.52 -15.48 -6.98
N GLY A 180 -11.53 -16.40 -6.77
CA GLY A 180 -10.17 -16.26 -7.24
C GLY A 180 -9.50 -14.93 -6.89
N PHE A 181 -9.37 -14.62 -5.61
CA PHE A 181 -8.64 -13.44 -5.13
C PHE A 181 -7.21 -13.87 -4.78
N SER A 182 -6.22 -13.28 -5.41
CA SER A 182 -4.81 -13.46 -5.05
C SER A 182 -4.34 -12.27 -4.24
N TYR A 183 -3.82 -12.50 -3.03
CA TYR A 183 -3.24 -11.48 -2.17
C TYR A 183 -1.78 -11.84 -1.91
N ARG A 184 -0.86 -10.99 -2.37
CA ARG A 184 0.56 -11.34 -2.33
C ARG A 184 1.41 -10.22 -1.75
N ILE A 185 2.53 -10.62 -1.15
CA ILE A 185 3.61 -9.74 -0.74
C ILE A 185 4.86 -10.09 -1.53
N TYR A 186 5.53 -9.06 -2.00
CA TYR A 186 6.77 -9.14 -2.77
C TYR A 186 7.85 -8.29 -2.14
N LEU A 187 9.08 -8.72 -2.30
CA LEU A 187 10.28 -7.92 -2.12
C LEU A 187 11.07 -7.97 -3.43
N PHE A 188 11.34 -6.80 -3.99
CA PHE A 188 12.20 -6.63 -5.17
C PHE A 188 13.45 -5.84 -4.82
N ALA A 189 14.50 -5.96 -5.65
CA ALA A 189 15.66 -5.09 -5.65
C ALA A 189 15.85 -4.44 -7.02
N LYS A 190 16.37 -3.22 -7.04
CA LYS A 190 16.98 -2.60 -8.21
C LYS A 190 18.44 -3.02 -8.27
N ASP A 191 18.90 -3.58 -9.40
CA ASP A 191 20.31 -3.95 -9.61
C ASP A 191 21.19 -2.71 -9.92
#